data_cea84f0d0242aa5204417ece58faeb48
#
_entry.id   cea84f0d0242aa5204417ece58faeb48
#
_cell.length_a   1.000
_cell.length_b   1.000
_cell.length_c   1.000
_cell.angle_alpha   90.00
_cell.angle_beta   90.00
_cell.angle_gamma   90.00
#
_symmetry.space_group_name_H-M   'P 1'
#
loop_
_entity.id
_entity.type
_entity.pdbx_description
1 polymer ?
#
loop_
_entity_poly.entity_id
_entity_poly.type
_entity_poly.pdbx_seq_one_letter_code
_entity_poly.pdbx_strand_id
1 'polypeptide(L)'
;HLGLVGTRFGCGAGLCGACTVHIDGEAYFACQTPVGDVADGRVVTIEGLSEQDDHPLQRAWIAEQVPQCGYCQSGQIMRAAALLARNPRPSREEIVEEMSANLCRCGTYARIVRAIERAAEEA
;
A
#
# COMPACT_ATOMS: atom_id res chain seq x y z
N HIS A 1 20.98 2.76 1.40
CA HIS A 1 21.75 3.52 2.40
C HIS A 1 21.01 3.65 3.74
N LEU A 2 19.66 3.75 3.69
CA LEU A 2 18.87 3.94 4.89
C LEU A 2 18.34 2.64 5.48
N GLY A 3 18.59 1.50 4.84
CA GLY A 3 18.07 0.22 5.27
C GLY A 3 16.57 0.03 5.05
N LEU A 4 15.93 0.90 4.28
CA LEU A 4 14.50 0.84 3.99
C LEU A 4 14.28 -0.02 2.74
N VAL A 5 14.04 -1.31 2.92
CA VAL A 5 13.96 -2.29 1.83
C VAL A 5 12.54 -2.69 1.45
N GLY A 6 11.52 -2.13 2.12
CA GLY A 6 10.12 -2.52 1.89
C GLY A 6 9.55 -2.01 0.56
N THR A 7 9.91 -0.79 0.17
CA THR A 7 9.47 -0.22 -1.11
C THR A 7 10.24 -0.89 -2.25
N ARG A 8 9.51 -1.38 -3.26
CA ARG A 8 10.09 -2.21 -4.32
C ARG A 8 10.01 -1.53 -5.68
N PHE A 9 10.95 -1.87 -6.55
CA PHE A 9 10.95 -1.46 -7.95
C PHE A 9 10.43 -2.61 -8.82
N GLY A 10 9.42 -2.33 -9.62
CA GLY A 10 8.88 -3.32 -10.56
C GLY A 10 8.98 -2.81 -12.00
N CYS A 11 7.94 -2.10 -12.48
CA CYS A 11 7.87 -1.66 -13.88
C CYS A 11 8.67 -0.39 -14.17
N GLY A 12 8.82 0.51 -13.20
CA GLY A 12 9.44 1.83 -13.43
C GLY A 12 8.61 2.76 -14.29
N ALA A 13 7.36 2.41 -14.58
CA ALA A 13 6.53 3.12 -15.55
C ALA A 13 5.15 3.52 -14.99
N GLY A 14 4.97 3.46 -13.66
CA GLY A 14 3.71 3.84 -13.04
C GLY A 14 2.57 2.84 -13.27
N LEU A 15 2.89 1.56 -13.49
CA LEU A 15 1.88 0.56 -13.83
C LEU A 15 1.65 -0.48 -12.73
N CYS A 16 2.70 -0.94 -12.02
CA CYS A 16 2.56 -2.06 -11.09
C CYS A 16 2.23 -1.65 -9.65
N GLY A 17 2.65 -0.47 -9.22
CA GLY A 17 2.38 0.03 -7.87
C GLY A 17 3.26 -0.54 -6.76
N ALA A 18 4.25 -1.41 -7.06
CA ALA A 18 5.12 -1.99 -6.04
C ALA A 18 5.93 -0.92 -5.29
N CYS A 19 6.11 0.24 -5.89
CA CYS A 19 6.86 1.37 -5.33
C CYS A 19 5.99 2.38 -4.57
N THR A 20 4.72 2.08 -4.29
CA THR A 20 3.80 3.03 -3.67
C THR A 20 4.32 3.50 -2.32
N VAL A 21 4.35 4.81 -2.14
CA VAL A 21 4.66 5.49 -0.88
C VAL A 21 3.60 6.55 -0.62
N HIS A 22 3.59 7.12 0.60
CA HIS A 22 2.75 8.27 0.89
C HIS A 22 3.56 9.56 0.80
N ILE A 23 3.00 10.58 0.16
CA ILE A 23 3.52 11.95 0.20
C ILE A 23 2.37 12.79 0.72
N ASP A 24 2.56 13.37 1.90
CA ASP A 24 1.54 14.15 2.60
C ASP A 24 0.22 13.38 2.78
N GLY A 25 0.32 12.07 3.05
CA GLY A 25 -0.82 11.22 3.33
C GLY A 25 -1.50 10.60 2.12
N GLU A 26 -1.07 10.95 0.91
CA GLU A 26 -1.64 10.41 -0.32
C GLU A 26 -0.69 9.42 -0.98
N ALA A 27 -1.25 8.41 -1.68
CA ALA A 27 -0.46 7.38 -2.35
C ALA A 27 0.10 7.87 -3.67
N TYR A 28 1.40 7.66 -3.87
CA TYR A 28 2.10 8.00 -5.11
C TYR A 28 3.00 6.85 -5.54
N PHE A 29 3.20 6.72 -6.84
CA PHE A 29 4.20 5.80 -7.39
C PHE A 29 5.58 6.45 -7.31
N ALA A 30 6.44 5.93 -6.43
CA ALA A 30 7.77 6.52 -6.24
C ALA A 30 8.59 6.52 -7.53
N CYS A 31 8.42 5.52 -8.39
CA CYS A 31 9.16 5.43 -9.65
C CYS A 31 8.80 6.55 -10.64
N GLN A 32 7.65 7.22 -10.46
CA GLN A 32 7.18 8.29 -11.32
C GLN A 32 7.23 9.65 -10.64
N THR A 33 7.78 9.73 -9.43
CA THR A 33 7.82 10.97 -8.65
C THR A 33 9.25 11.40 -8.43
N PRO A 34 9.77 12.39 -9.19
CA PRO A 34 11.10 12.92 -8.95
C PRO A 34 11.24 13.56 -7.58
N VAL A 35 12.41 13.45 -6.98
CA VAL A 35 12.68 14.04 -5.65
C VAL A 35 12.35 15.53 -5.63
N GLY A 36 12.61 16.23 -6.72
CA GLY A 36 12.31 17.67 -6.85
C GLY A 36 10.84 17.99 -6.72
N ASP A 37 9.96 17.08 -7.12
CA ASP A 37 8.51 17.30 -7.04
C ASP A 37 7.96 17.12 -5.64
N VAL A 38 8.71 16.45 -4.75
CA VAL A 38 8.31 16.29 -3.35
C VAL A 38 8.45 17.60 -2.58
N ALA A 39 9.48 18.39 -2.92
CA ALA A 39 9.77 19.68 -2.28
C ALA A 39 9.85 19.50 -0.74
N ASP A 40 8.98 20.20 0.01
CA ASP A 40 8.92 20.09 1.45
C ASP A 40 7.91 19.02 1.92
N GLY A 41 7.41 18.21 1.00
CA GLY A 41 6.45 17.16 1.30
C GLY A 41 7.02 16.08 2.21
N ARG A 42 6.14 15.50 3.02
CA ARG A 42 6.51 14.44 3.95
C ARG A 42 6.30 13.08 3.30
N VAL A 43 7.39 12.34 3.10
CA VAL A 43 7.34 10.98 2.51
C VAL A 43 7.27 9.94 3.63
N VAL A 44 6.31 9.02 3.52
CA VAL A 44 6.19 7.87 4.43
C VAL A 44 6.25 6.60 3.60
N THR A 45 7.17 5.71 3.93
CA THR A 45 7.29 4.37 3.34
C THR A 45 6.57 3.36 4.23
N ILE A 46 6.55 2.08 3.79
CA ILE A 46 5.93 1.01 4.58
C ILE A 46 6.56 0.90 5.98
N GLU A 47 7.85 1.17 6.09
CA GLU A 47 8.55 1.12 7.39
C GLU A 47 8.04 2.17 8.37
N GLY A 48 7.49 3.28 7.86
CA GLY A 48 6.96 4.36 8.69
C GLY A 48 5.46 4.32 8.91
N LEU A 49 4.77 3.30 8.38
CA LEU A 49 3.31 3.24 8.49
C LEU A 49 2.85 3.05 9.94
N SER A 50 3.60 2.28 10.73
CA SER A 50 3.37 2.08 12.16
C SER A 50 4.71 1.85 12.82
N GLU A 51 4.90 2.44 14.01
CA GLU A 51 6.16 2.30 14.76
C GLU A 51 6.48 0.86 15.15
N GLN A 52 5.46 0.01 15.34
CA GLN A 52 5.61 -1.37 15.81
C GLN A 52 5.14 -2.40 14.78
N ASP A 53 5.01 -2.00 13.54
CA ASP A 53 4.53 -2.85 12.46
C ASP A 53 3.17 -3.48 12.76
N ASP A 54 2.31 -2.74 13.44
CA ASP A 54 1.01 -3.24 13.92
C ASP A 54 -0.19 -2.44 13.40
N HIS A 55 -0.04 -1.74 12.29
CA HIS A 55 -1.18 -1.08 11.65
C HIS A 55 -2.29 -2.10 11.39
N PRO A 56 -3.59 -1.71 11.50
CA PRO A 56 -4.70 -2.64 11.24
C PRO A 56 -4.57 -3.39 9.92
N LEU A 57 -4.07 -2.74 8.88
CA LEU A 57 -3.82 -3.40 7.59
C LEU A 57 -2.74 -4.46 7.68
N GLN A 58 -1.66 -4.20 8.39
CA GLN A 58 -0.59 -5.18 8.56
C GLN A 58 -1.09 -6.41 9.30
N ARG A 59 -1.89 -6.22 10.36
CA ARG A 59 -2.51 -7.34 11.09
C ARG A 59 -3.48 -8.11 10.20
N ALA A 60 -4.29 -7.39 9.41
CA ALA A 60 -5.26 -8.03 8.51
C ALA A 60 -4.56 -8.84 7.42
N TRP A 61 -3.44 -8.33 6.89
CA TRP A 61 -2.63 -9.05 5.89
C TRP A 61 -2.14 -10.39 6.41
N ILE A 62 -1.69 -10.41 7.66
CA ILE A 62 -1.25 -11.64 8.31
C ILE A 62 -2.43 -12.58 8.54
N ALA A 63 -3.53 -12.06 9.08
CA ALA A 63 -4.71 -12.87 9.41
C ALA A 63 -5.34 -13.52 8.17
N GLU A 64 -5.38 -12.82 7.05
CA GLU A 64 -5.93 -13.34 5.80
C GLU A 64 -4.91 -14.10 4.96
N GLN A 65 -3.68 -14.20 5.42
CA GLN A 65 -2.59 -14.91 4.72
C GLN A 65 -2.45 -14.44 3.27
N VAL A 66 -2.43 -13.12 3.08
CA VAL A 66 -2.47 -12.51 1.75
C VAL A 66 -1.26 -12.87 0.88
N PRO A 67 0.01 -12.73 1.36
CA PRO A 67 1.15 -12.80 0.45
C PRO A 67 1.45 -14.21 -0.04
N GLN A 68 1.96 -14.27 -1.28
CA GLN A 68 2.66 -15.44 -1.78
C GLN A 68 4.14 -15.09 -1.91
N CYS A 69 4.56 -14.43 -3.03
CA CYS A 69 5.96 -14.03 -3.16
C CYS A 69 6.33 -12.83 -2.28
N GLY A 70 5.36 -12.01 -1.91
CA GLY A 70 5.54 -10.85 -1.04
C GLY A 70 6.04 -9.59 -1.73
N TYR A 71 6.39 -9.64 -3.01
CA TYR A 71 7.05 -8.52 -3.67
C TYR A 71 6.18 -7.26 -3.77
N CYS A 72 4.89 -7.42 -4.06
CA CYS A 72 3.98 -6.29 -4.25
C CYS A 72 3.33 -5.80 -2.95
N GLN A 73 3.54 -6.49 -1.83
CA GLN A 73 2.68 -6.32 -0.66
C GLN A 73 2.85 -4.98 0.04
N SER A 74 4.08 -4.49 0.15
CA SER A 74 4.28 -3.17 0.76
C SER A 74 3.54 -2.08 -0.02
N GLY A 75 3.60 -2.11 -1.35
CA GLY A 75 2.86 -1.17 -2.19
C GLY A 75 1.35 -1.33 -2.03
N GLN A 76 0.85 -2.56 -1.94
CA GLN A 76 -0.57 -2.84 -1.73
C GLN A 76 -1.05 -2.27 -0.39
N ILE A 77 -0.31 -2.51 0.68
CA ILE A 77 -0.64 -2.01 2.02
C ILE A 77 -0.62 -0.48 2.04
N MET A 78 0.38 0.14 1.43
CA MET A 78 0.49 1.60 1.40
C MET A 78 -0.69 2.24 0.65
N ARG A 79 -1.11 1.65 -0.48
CA ARG A 79 -2.28 2.13 -1.22
C ARG A 79 -3.55 2.00 -0.38
N ALA A 80 -3.73 0.84 0.26
CA ALA A 80 -4.89 0.57 1.10
C ALA A 80 -4.93 1.51 2.31
N ALA A 81 -3.78 1.81 2.92
CA ALA A 81 -3.71 2.73 4.06
C ALA A 81 -4.15 4.14 3.66
N ALA A 82 -3.75 4.62 2.48
CA ALA A 82 -4.20 5.91 1.98
C ALA A 82 -5.70 5.92 1.73
N LEU A 83 -6.24 4.83 1.19
CA LEU A 83 -7.69 4.70 0.98
C LEU A 83 -8.45 4.78 2.29
N LEU A 84 -8.06 4.00 3.31
CA LEU A 84 -8.75 3.97 4.59
C LEU A 84 -8.61 5.28 5.37
N ALA A 85 -7.51 6.00 5.20
CA ALA A 85 -7.34 7.32 5.81
C ALA A 85 -8.32 8.34 5.23
N ARG A 86 -8.60 8.23 3.94
CA ARG A 86 -9.50 9.10 3.20
C ARG A 86 -10.96 8.69 3.34
N ASN A 87 -11.22 7.37 3.40
CA ASN A 87 -12.54 6.77 3.47
C ASN A 87 -12.49 5.58 4.42
N PRO A 88 -12.82 5.77 5.72
CA PRO A 88 -12.66 4.70 6.72
C PRO A 88 -13.58 3.49 6.51
N ARG A 89 -14.65 3.65 5.71
CA ARG A 89 -15.59 2.56 5.45
C ARG A 89 -15.90 2.45 3.97
N PRO A 90 -14.92 2.05 3.16
CA PRO A 90 -15.14 1.93 1.73
C PRO A 90 -16.03 0.74 1.41
N SER A 91 -16.82 0.86 0.34
CA SER A 91 -17.54 -0.30 -0.20
C SER A 91 -16.55 -1.24 -0.89
N ARG A 92 -16.98 -2.49 -1.13
CA ARG A 92 -16.15 -3.43 -1.87
C ARG A 92 -15.78 -2.89 -3.25
N GLU A 93 -16.71 -2.22 -3.93
CA GLU A 93 -16.46 -1.63 -5.24
C GLU A 93 -15.38 -0.53 -5.19
N GLU A 94 -15.44 0.30 -4.14
CA GLU A 94 -14.44 1.36 -3.94
C GLU A 94 -13.06 0.77 -3.68
N ILE A 95 -12.99 -0.32 -2.92
CA ILE A 95 -11.73 -1.03 -2.65
C ILE A 95 -11.16 -1.58 -3.95
N VAL A 96 -11.96 -2.28 -4.74
CA VAL A 96 -11.51 -2.87 -6.01
C VAL A 96 -11.01 -1.79 -6.96
N GLU A 97 -11.75 -0.68 -7.08
CA GLU A 97 -11.36 0.42 -7.96
C GLU A 97 -10.03 1.05 -7.55
N GLU A 98 -9.87 1.35 -6.26
CA GLU A 98 -8.64 1.98 -5.77
C GLU A 98 -7.44 1.03 -5.92
N MET A 99 -7.63 -0.24 -5.55
CA MET A 99 -6.54 -1.21 -5.53
C MET A 99 -6.16 -1.70 -6.92
N SER A 100 -6.96 -1.40 -7.95
CA SER A 100 -6.62 -1.77 -9.32
C SER A 100 -5.36 -1.07 -9.82
N ALA A 101 -4.92 -0.01 -9.17
CA ALA A 101 -3.66 0.67 -9.48
C ALA A 101 -2.43 -0.15 -9.11
N ASN A 102 -2.57 -1.18 -8.28
CA ASN A 102 -1.47 -2.02 -7.80
C ASN A 102 -1.63 -3.44 -8.30
N LEU A 103 -0.58 -3.99 -8.91
CA LEU A 103 -0.62 -5.33 -9.49
C LEU A 103 -0.02 -6.37 -8.54
N CYS A 104 -0.58 -7.58 -8.59
CA CYS A 104 -0.05 -8.74 -7.88
C CYS A 104 0.08 -9.89 -8.87
N ARG A 105 1.32 -10.24 -9.22
CA ARG A 105 1.57 -11.32 -10.17
C ARG A 105 1.06 -12.68 -9.67
N CYS A 106 1.06 -12.87 -8.35
CA CYS A 106 0.55 -14.10 -7.75
C CYS A 106 -0.98 -14.14 -7.72
N GLY A 107 -1.65 -13.03 -8.00
CA GLY A 107 -3.11 -13.01 -8.10
C GLY A 107 -3.85 -13.06 -6.77
N THR A 108 -3.28 -12.50 -5.69
CA THR A 108 -3.89 -12.57 -4.36
C THR A 108 -4.98 -11.52 -4.14
N TYR A 109 -5.57 -11.00 -5.20
CA TYR A 109 -6.51 -9.87 -5.12
C TYR A 109 -7.71 -10.09 -4.22
N ALA A 110 -8.30 -11.30 -4.24
CA ALA A 110 -9.45 -11.61 -3.38
C ALA A 110 -9.07 -11.52 -1.89
N ARG A 111 -7.88 -12.01 -1.54
CA ARG A 111 -7.39 -11.93 -0.16
C ARG A 111 -7.07 -10.49 0.24
N ILE A 112 -6.54 -9.71 -0.69
CA ILE A 112 -6.26 -8.29 -0.47
C ILE A 112 -7.55 -7.55 -0.12
N VAL A 113 -8.61 -7.76 -0.91
CA VAL A 113 -9.91 -7.12 -0.66
C VAL A 113 -10.46 -7.52 0.72
N ARG A 114 -10.39 -8.81 1.06
CA ARG A 114 -10.85 -9.28 2.39
C ARG A 114 -10.03 -8.66 3.51
N ALA A 115 -8.73 -8.55 3.33
CA ALA A 115 -7.86 -7.94 4.35
C ALA A 115 -8.21 -6.47 4.57
N ILE A 116 -8.48 -5.73 3.51
CA ILE A 116 -8.85 -4.32 3.61
C ILE A 116 -10.21 -4.17 4.30
N GLU A 117 -11.18 -5.02 3.95
CA GLU A 117 -12.49 -5.03 4.61
C GLU A 117 -12.34 -5.30 6.11
N ARG A 118 -11.49 -6.27 6.46
CA ARG A 118 -11.22 -6.61 7.87
C ARG A 118 -10.57 -5.46 8.62
N ALA A 119 -9.59 -4.80 8.01
CA ALA A 119 -8.92 -3.65 8.61
C ALA A 119 -9.89 -2.49 8.83
N ALA A 120 -10.81 -2.27 7.90
CA ALA A 120 -11.81 -1.21 8.01
C ALA A 120 -12.76 -1.46 9.19
N GLU A 121 -13.09 -2.71 9.48
CA GLU A 121 -13.95 -3.06 10.62
C GLU A 121 -13.26 -2.81 11.96
N GLU A 122 -11.93 -2.93 12.01
CA GLU A 122 -11.16 -2.74 13.23
C GLU A 122 -10.86 -1.26 13.53
N ALA A 123 -11.02 -0.40 12.54
CA ALA A 123 -10.63 1.00 12.67
C ALA A 123 -11.69 1.85 13.42
#